data_2d78bac82afc706d98bbfe342e3f50d1
#
_entry.id   2d78bac82afc706d98bbfe342e3f50d1
#
_cell.length_a   1.000
_cell.length_b   1.000
_cell.length_c   1.000
_cell.angle_alpha   90.00
_cell.angle_beta   90.00
_cell.angle_gamma   90.00
#
_symmetry.space_group_name_H-M   'P 1'
#
loop_
_entity.id
_entity.type
_entity.pdbx_description
1 polymer ?
#
loop_
_entity_poly.entity_id
_entity_poly.type
_entity_poly.pdbx_seq_one_letter_code
_entity_poly.pdbx_strand_id
1 'polypeptide(L)'
;MANLKEIRAKVASIKSTQKITRAMQMVAASKMRRAQERMAQGRPYADNMRRVIAHLVQANPEYKHRYMVERPVKRVGYIVVSSDRGLAGGLNINLFKKVVQHVKAQQEQSIEVEFALIGQKAVSFFKSYGGKVLGVTTQLGDTPSLEQLTGSVQIMLDAFDKGELDRIYLVSNGFINAMTQQPKVEQLVPLAPAEESDDLNRTYGWDYLYEPEAEELLNGLLVRYIESMVYQGVIENIACEQSARMVAMKAATDNAGDLIKSLQLIYNKLRQAAITQEISEIVGGAAAV
;
A
#
# COMPACT_ATOMS: atom_id res chain seq x y z
N MET A 1 -36.44 22.61 -16.07
CA MET A 1 -36.53 21.26 -16.65
C MET A 1 -35.21 20.94 -17.35
N ALA A 2 -34.63 19.74 -17.15
CA ALA A 2 -33.40 19.36 -17.83
C ALA A 2 -33.63 19.30 -19.33
N ASN A 3 -32.80 20.01 -20.09
CA ASN A 3 -32.93 20.07 -21.53
C ASN A 3 -32.45 18.74 -22.16
N LEU A 4 -33.17 18.22 -23.17
CA LEU A 4 -32.79 16.99 -23.93
C LEU A 4 -31.33 17.01 -24.38
N LYS A 5 -30.83 18.18 -24.80
CA LYS A 5 -29.44 18.40 -25.21
C LYS A 5 -28.47 18.18 -24.02
N GLU A 6 -28.83 18.61 -22.82
CA GLU A 6 -28.01 18.45 -21.62
C GLU A 6 -27.89 16.98 -21.21
N ILE A 7 -29.01 16.21 -21.23
CA ILE A 7 -28.98 14.78 -20.91
C ILE A 7 -28.15 14.01 -21.93
N ARG A 8 -28.26 14.34 -23.20
CA ARG A 8 -27.45 13.73 -24.28
C ARG A 8 -25.95 14.00 -24.05
N ALA A 9 -25.59 15.22 -23.66
CA ALA A 9 -24.21 15.57 -23.33
C ALA A 9 -23.70 14.80 -22.11
N LYS A 10 -24.52 14.66 -21.04
CA LYS A 10 -24.19 13.85 -19.84
C LYS A 10 -23.97 12.39 -20.21
N VAL A 11 -24.84 11.78 -21.04
CA VAL A 11 -24.68 10.41 -21.50
C VAL A 11 -23.36 10.24 -22.28
N ALA A 12 -23.02 11.17 -23.15
CA ALA A 12 -21.76 11.12 -23.90
C ALA A 12 -20.53 11.20 -22.96
N SER A 13 -20.55 12.10 -21.98
CA SER A 13 -19.48 12.25 -20.98
C SER A 13 -19.31 10.97 -20.15
N ILE A 14 -20.40 10.38 -19.64
CA ILE A 14 -20.34 9.15 -18.82
C ILE A 14 -19.85 7.97 -19.66
N LYS A 15 -20.24 7.87 -20.95
CA LYS A 15 -19.71 6.86 -21.88
C LYS A 15 -18.19 6.99 -22.05
N SER A 16 -17.67 8.21 -22.12
CA SER A 16 -16.22 8.45 -22.18
C SER A 16 -15.55 8.00 -20.90
N THR A 17 -16.08 8.38 -19.73
CA THR A 17 -15.58 7.95 -18.41
C THR A 17 -15.59 6.43 -18.29
N GLN A 18 -16.64 5.75 -18.72
CA GLN A 18 -16.75 4.28 -18.72
C GLN A 18 -15.64 3.61 -19.55
N LYS A 19 -15.31 4.17 -20.71
CA LYS A 19 -14.20 3.66 -21.53
C LYS A 19 -12.86 3.83 -20.82
N ILE A 20 -12.65 4.97 -20.17
CA ILE A 20 -11.41 5.25 -19.42
C ILE A 20 -11.28 4.30 -18.23
N THR A 21 -12.32 4.14 -17.42
CA THR A 21 -12.28 3.25 -16.26
C THR A 21 -12.06 1.80 -16.65
N ARG A 22 -12.66 1.35 -17.76
CA ARG A 22 -12.43 0.01 -18.30
C ARG A 22 -10.99 -0.19 -18.78
N ALA A 23 -10.41 0.79 -19.45
CA ALA A 23 -9.00 0.74 -19.83
C ALA A 23 -8.08 0.71 -18.61
N MET A 24 -8.35 1.55 -17.60
CA MET A 24 -7.59 1.57 -16.34
C MET A 24 -7.70 0.24 -15.58
N GLN A 25 -8.86 -0.41 -15.58
CA GLN A 25 -9.03 -1.74 -15.02
C GLN A 25 -8.08 -2.77 -15.66
N MET A 26 -8.01 -2.78 -16.99
CA MET A 26 -7.13 -3.72 -17.72
C MET A 26 -5.65 -3.44 -17.47
N VAL A 27 -5.26 -2.17 -17.46
CA VAL A 27 -3.87 -1.77 -17.15
C VAL A 27 -3.50 -2.18 -15.72
N ALA A 28 -4.39 -1.92 -14.73
CA ALA A 28 -4.17 -2.30 -13.35
C ALA A 28 -4.04 -3.82 -13.19
N ALA A 29 -4.85 -4.62 -13.89
CA ALA A 29 -4.75 -6.09 -13.88
C ALA A 29 -3.39 -6.57 -14.41
N SER A 30 -2.88 -5.98 -15.49
CA SER A 30 -1.56 -6.31 -16.03
C SER A 30 -0.43 -5.95 -15.07
N LYS A 31 -0.50 -4.75 -14.45
CA LYS A 31 0.50 -4.30 -13.47
C LYS A 31 0.48 -5.13 -12.18
N MET A 32 -0.70 -5.52 -11.71
CA MET A 32 -0.85 -6.42 -10.56
C MET A 32 -0.13 -7.74 -10.79
N ARG A 33 -0.31 -8.37 -11.96
CA ARG A 33 0.36 -9.64 -12.29
C ARG A 33 1.87 -9.50 -12.24
N ARG A 34 2.43 -8.44 -12.84
CA ARG A 34 3.88 -8.16 -12.80
C ARG A 34 4.39 -7.92 -11.38
N ALA A 35 3.61 -7.24 -10.53
CA ALA A 35 3.98 -7.01 -9.14
C ALA A 35 3.97 -8.33 -8.34
N GLN A 36 3.00 -9.22 -8.58
CA GLN A 36 2.96 -10.56 -7.97
C GLN A 36 4.15 -11.43 -8.38
N GLU A 37 4.55 -11.40 -9.66
CA GLU A 37 5.73 -12.12 -10.14
C GLU A 37 7.00 -11.64 -9.41
N ARG A 38 7.17 -10.34 -9.22
CA ARG A 38 8.29 -9.78 -8.44
C ARG A 38 8.24 -10.15 -6.97
N MET A 39 7.07 -10.09 -6.37
CA MET A 39 6.88 -10.51 -4.98
C MET A 39 7.30 -11.98 -4.79
N ALA A 40 6.96 -12.85 -5.73
CA ALA A 40 7.34 -14.26 -5.70
C ALA A 40 8.87 -14.45 -5.86
N GLN A 41 9.52 -13.62 -6.69
CA GLN A 41 10.97 -13.66 -6.88
C GLN A 41 11.77 -13.18 -5.65
N GLY A 42 11.22 -12.24 -4.87
CA GLY A 42 11.88 -11.71 -3.67
C GLY A 42 11.81 -12.64 -2.44
N ARG A 43 10.79 -13.47 -2.33
CA ARG A 43 10.57 -14.36 -1.16
C ARG A 43 11.77 -15.28 -0.85
N PRO A 44 12.35 -16.02 -1.81
CA PRO A 44 13.45 -16.94 -1.50
C PRO A 44 14.67 -16.23 -0.90
N TYR A 45 14.93 -14.99 -1.30
CA TYR A 45 16.03 -14.20 -0.76
C TYR A 45 15.79 -13.82 0.70
N ALA A 46 14.61 -13.31 1.03
CA ALA A 46 14.23 -12.96 2.40
C ALA A 46 14.23 -14.20 3.33
N ASP A 47 13.72 -15.33 2.86
CA ASP A 47 13.68 -16.58 3.62
C ASP A 47 15.10 -17.13 3.88
N ASN A 48 15.98 -17.08 2.89
CA ASN A 48 17.36 -17.51 3.04
C ASN A 48 18.13 -16.59 4.01
N MET A 49 17.95 -15.26 3.91
CA MET A 49 18.57 -14.33 4.85
C MET A 49 18.10 -14.58 6.29
N ARG A 50 16.78 -14.81 6.48
CA ARG A 50 16.24 -15.15 7.80
C ARG A 50 16.89 -16.41 8.37
N ARG A 51 17.09 -17.46 7.55
CA ARG A 51 17.77 -18.69 7.97
C ARG A 51 19.22 -18.44 8.37
N VAL A 52 19.98 -17.70 7.55
CA VAL A 52 21.38 -17.37 7.84
C VAL A 52 21.50 -16.60 9.14
N ILE A 53 20.65 -15.59 9.36
CA ILE A 53 20.62 -14.81 10.60
C ILE A 53 20.29 -15.70 11.80
N ALA A 54 19.30 -16.60 11.67
CA ALA A 54 18.96 -17.52 12.77
C ALA A 54 20.12 -18.45 13.14
N HIS A 55 20.86 -18.99 12.15
CA HIS A 55 22.05 -19.80 12.39
C HIS A 55 23.17 -19.00 13.05
N LEU A 56 23.45 -17.76 12.58
CA LEU A 56 24.48 -16.89 13.17
C LEU A 56 24.20 -16.56 14.64
N VAL A 57 22.94 -16.31 14.98
CA VAL A 57 22.51 -16.02 16.35
C VAL A 57 22.65 -17.24 17.24
N GLN A 58 22.32 -18.45 16.76
CA GLN A 58 22.49 -19.69 17.50
C GLN A 58 23.96 -20.06 17.70
N ALA A 59 24.81 -19.82 16.72
CA ALA A 59 26.25 -20.09 16.80
C ALA A 59 27.00 -19.15 17.77
N ASN A 60 26.46 -17.93 18.00
CA ASN A 60 27.08 -16.92 18.87
C ASN A 60 26.10 -16.44 19.95
N PRO A 61 25.70 -17.25 20.92
CA PRO A 61 24.69 -16.90 21.93
C PRO A 61 25.12 -15.78 22.88
N GLU A 62 26.44 -15.56 23.05
CA GLU A 62 26.99 -14.50 23.90
C GLU A 62 26.87 -13.11 23.23
N TYR A 63 26.85 -13.04 21.90
CA TYR A 63 26.75 -11.79 21.16
C TYR A 63 25.29 -11.46 20.82
N LYS A 64 24.74 -10.48 21.54
CA LYS A 64 23.40 -9.95 21.25
C LYS A 64 23.51 -8.67 20.44
N HIS A 65 23.26 -8.76 19.16
CA HIS A 65 23.23 -7.58 18.29
C HIS A 65 22.16 -6.58 18.73
N ARG A 66 22.46 -5.26 18.65
CA ARG A 66 21.57 -4.16 19.07
C ARG A 66 20.18 -4.20 18.43
N TYR A 67 20.05 -4.71 17.20
CA TYR A 67 18.75 -4.85 16.51
C TYR A 67 17.92 -6.07 16.98
N MET A 68 18.42 -6.82 17.97
CA MET A 68 17.73 -7.97 18.55
C MET A 68 17.44 -7.79 20.04
N VAL A 69 17.94 -6.70 20.63
CA VAL A 69 17.78 -6.42 22.07
C VAL A 69 16.55 -5.54 22.27
N GLU A 70 15.60 -6.01 23.08
CA GLU A 70 14.47 -5.20 23.52
C GLU A 70 14.91 -4.12 24.52
N ARG A 71 14.36 -2.92 24.36
CA ARG A 71 14.59 -1.76 25.22
C ARG A 71 13.26 -1.29 25.81
N PRO A 72 13.28 -0.58 26.96
CA PRO A 72 12.09 0.13 27.43
C PRO A 72 11.62 1.13 26.39
N VAL A 73 10.39 0.99 25.94
CA VAL A 73 9.86 1.76 24.81
C VAL A 73 9.42 3.14 25.28
N LYS A 74 10.09 4.18 24.82
CA LYS A 74 9.73 5.59 25.01
C LYS A 74 9.39 6.29 23.70
N ARG A 75 10.06 5.88 22.61
CA ARG A 75 9.88 6.46 21.27
C ARG A 75 9.79 5.36 20.22
N VAL A 76 8.83 5.50 19.33
CA VAL A 76 8.52 4.50 18.30
C VAL A 76 8.52 5.15 16.92
N GLY A 77 9.21 4.50 16.00
CA GLY A 77 9.24 4.88 14.59
C GLY A 77 8.28 4.04 13.74
N TYR A 78 7.63 4.67 12.78
CA TYR A 78 6.77 4.00 11.79
C TYR A 78 7.27 4.27 10.38
N ILE A 79 7.61 3.21 9.65
CA ILE A 79 7.81 3.26 8.20
C ILE A 79 6.46 2.95 7.55
N VAL A 80 5.79 3.99 7.03
CA VAL A 80 4.45 3.85 6.46
C VAL A 80 4.52 3.80 4.95
N VAL A 81 4.12 2.66 4.38
CA VAL A 81 4.13 2.42 2.93
C VAL A 81 2.74 2.65 2.35
N SER A 82 2.59 3.65 1.48
CA SER A 82 1.35 3.97 0.78
C SER A 82 1.57 4.06 -0.73
N SER A 83 0.51 4.34 -1.47
CA SER A 83 0.62 4.60 -2.90
C SER A 83 0.97 6.06 -3.22
N ASP A 84 1.61 6.29 -4.38
CA ASP A 84 1.79 7.64 -4.92
C ASP A 84 0.50 8.17 -5.56
N ARG A 85 -0.25 7.27 -6.23
CA ARG A 85 -1.43 7.64 -7.02
C ARG A 85 -2.72 7.26 -6.31
N GLY A 86 -3.81 7.93 -6.68
CA GLY A 86 -5.16 7.63 -6.19
C GLY A 86 -5.87 6.55 -6.99
N LEU A 87 -7.18 6.52 -6.85
CA LEU A 87 -8.11 5.60 -7.51
C LEU A 87 -7.92 4.12 -7.13
N ALA A 88 -7.35 3.86 -5.97
CA ALA A 88 -7.16 2.52 -5.40
C ALA A 88 -8.22 2.18 -4.32
N GLY A 89 -9.44 2.69 -4.48
CA GLY A 89 -10.52 2.46 -3.53
C GLY A 89 -10.17 2.91 -2.10
N GLY A 90 -10.47 2.08 -1.12
CA GLY A 90 -10.21 2.33 0.30
C GLY A 90 -8.83 1.93 0.81
N LEU A 91 -7.91 1.47 -0.04
CA LEU A 91 -6.63 0.89 0.36
C LEU A 91 -5.86 1.76 1.35
N ASN A 92 -5.55 3.00 0.96
CA ASN A 92 -4.76 3.91 1.79
C ASN A 92 -5.53 4.38 3.03
N ILE A 93 -6.84 4.59 2.91
CA ILE A 93 -7.68 5.04 4.04
C ILE A 93 -7.71 3.96 5.12
N ASN A 94 -7.85 2.70 4.74
CA ASN A 94 -7.85 1.57 5.68
C ASN A 94 -6.47 1.40 6.34
N LEU A 95 -5.40 1.58 5.59
CA LEU A 95 -4.03 1.58 6.11
C LEU A 95 -3.84 2.68 7.15
N PHE A 96 -4.17 3.92 6.81
CA PHE A 96 -4.00 5.06 7.71
C PHE A 96 -4.88 4.95 8.96
N LYS A 97 -6.09 4.43 8.83
CA LYS A 97 -6.95 4.13 9.98
C LYS A 97 -6.26 3.16 10.95
N LYS A 98 -5.62 2.11 10.42
CA LYS A 98 -4.87 1.13 11.23
C LYS A 98 -3.66 1.77 11.91
N VAL A 99 -2.90 2.62 11.18
CA VAL A 99 -1.78 3.37 11.76
C VAL A 99 -2.25 4.27 12.90
N VAL A 100 -3.29 5.08 12.65
CA VAL A 100 -3.80 6.02 13.66
C VAL A 100 -4.31 5.29 14.91
N GLN A 101 -4.96 4.14 14.74
CA GLN A 101 -5.36 3.31 15.89
C GLN A 101 -4.17 2.82 16.70
N HIS A 102 -3.11 2.35 16.02
CA HIS A 102 -1.90 1.87 16.69
C HIS A 102 -1.13 3.02 17.36
N VAL A 103 -1.01 4.16 16.68
CA VAL A 103 -0.38 5.37 17.22
C VAL A 103 -1.09 5.89 18.47
N LYS A 104 -2.42 5.93 18.45
CA LYS A 104 -3.20 6.33 19.64
C LYS A 104 -2.93 5.44 20.84
N ALA A 105 -2.88 4.12 20.65
CA ALA A 105 -2.56 3.18 21.72
C ALA A 105 -1.13 3.40 22.30
N GLN A 106 -0.17 3.84 21.46
CA GLN A 106 1.17 4.21 21.94
C GLN A 106 1.15 5.54 22.71
N GLN A 107 0.41 6.54 22.19
CA GLN A 107 0.30 7.85 22.84
C GLN A 107 -0.41 7.78 24.19
N GLU A 108 -1.40 6.89 24.37
CA GLU A 108 -2.04 6.61 25.66
C GLU A 108 -1.05 6.10 26.71
N GLN A 109 0.04 5.47 26.27
CA GLN A 109 1.16 5.03 27.11
C GLN A 109 2.27 6.09 27.24
N SER A 110 2.02 7.33 26.80
CA SER A 110 3.01 8.43 26.77
C SER A 110 4.24 8.14 25.91
N ILE A 111 4.09 7.34 24.86
CA ILE A 111 5.15 7.01 23.90
C ILE A 111 5.11 8.01 22.74
N GLU A 112 6.25 8.63 22.46
CA GLU A 112 6.41 9.53 21.32
C GLU A 112 6.49 8.75 20.01
N VAL A 113 6.02 9.36 18.92
CA VAL A 113 5.91 8.71 17.62
C VAL A 113 6.56 9.53 16.52
N GLU A 114 7.40 8.89 15.71
CA GLU A 114 8.05 9.47 14.55
C GLU A 114 7.77 8.64 13.30
N PHE A 115 7.82 9.30 12.13
CA PHE A 115 7.42 8.68 10.87
C PHE A 115 8.51 8.77 9.80
N ALA A 116 8.68 7.68 9.02
CA ALA A 116 9.25 7.71 7.69
C ALA A 116 8.14 7.35 6.70
N LEU A 117 7.91 8.20 5.70
CA LEU A 117 6.76 8.11 4.82
C LEU A 117 7.18 7.71 3.41
N ILE A 118 6.63 6.60 2.93
CA ILE A 118 6.83 6.09 1.58
C ILE A 118 5.52 6.22 0.81
N GLY A 119 5.55 7.00 -0.29
CA GLY A 119 4.39 7.27 -1.14
C GLY A 119 3.66 8.59 -0.80
N GLN A 120 3.23 9.27 -1.87
CA GLN A 120 2.64 10.60 -1.81
C GLN A 120 1.35 10.67 -0.96
N LYS A 121 0.59 9.57 -0.87
CA LYS A 121 -0.66 9.54 -0.09
C LYS A 121 -0.40 9.57 1.41
N ALA A 122 0.66 8.89 1.89
CA ALA A 122 1.09 9.01 3.28
C ALA A 122 1.56 10.43 3.60
N VAL A 123 2.39 11.01 2.74
CA VAL A 123 2.88 12.39 2.93
C VAL A 123 1.72 13.38 3.06
N SER A 124 0.74 13.30 2.15
CA SER A 124 -0.44 14.19 2.18
C SER A 124 -1.28 14.02 3.45
N PHE A 125 -1.44 12.79 3.91
CA PHE A 125 -2.23 12.49 5.10
C PHE A 125 -1.53 12.92 6.38
N PHE A 126 -0.28 12.51 6.58
CA PHE A 126 0.47 12.78 7.81
C PHE A 126 0.90 14.22 7.95
N LYS A 127 1.03 14.98 6.84
CA LYS A 127 1.19 16.45 6.89
C LYS A 127 0.03 17.14 7.62
N SER A 128 -1.19 16.60 7.47
CA SER A 128 -2.39 17.15 8.15
C SER A 128 -2.64 16.53 9.51
N TYR A 129 -2.24 15.27 9.71
CA TYR A 129 -2.40 14.55 10.98
C TYR A 129 -1.45 15.08 12.06
N GLY A 130 -0.25 15.51 11.66
CA GLY A 130 0.83 15.91 12.57
C GLY A 130 1.75 14.74 12.92
N GLY A 131 2.79 15.03 13.70
CA GLY A 131 3.86 14.11 14.09
C GLY A 131 5.18 14.46 13.42
N LYS A 132 6.28 14.05 14.02
CA LYS A 132 7.63 14.31 13.50
C LYS A 132 7.92 13.34 12.35
N VAL A 133 8.18 13.88 11.16
CA VAL A 133 8.56 13.11 9.97
C VAL A 133 10.06 13.20 9.78
N LEU A 134 10.75 12.06 9.85
CA LEU A 134 12.20 11.95 9.70
C LEU A 134 12.62 11.82 8.24
N GLY A 135 11.84 11.09 7.44
CA GLY A 135 12.16 10.84 6.04
C GLY A 135 10.93 10.73 5.15
N VAL A 136 11.11 11.08 3.88
CA VAL A 136 10.06 11.00 2.86
C VAL A 136 10.65 10.44 1.57
N THR A 137 10.00 9.40 1.04
CA THR A 137 10.33 8.85 -0.29
C THR A 137 9.05 8.77 -1.11
N THR A 138 9.06 9.39 -2.29
CA THR A 138 7.91 9.43 -3.20
C THR A 138 8.35 9.15 -4.63
N GLN A 139 7.39 8.96 -5.53
CA GLN A 139 7.64 8.75 -6.96
C GLN A 139 8.44 7.47 -7.28
N LEU A 140 8.25 6.42 -6.49
CA LEU A 140 8.91 5.13 -6.67
C LEU A 140 8.49 4.40 -7.97
N GLY A 141 7.35 4.77 -8.55
CA GLY A 141 6.82 4.16 -9.76
C GLY A 141 6.28 2.73 -9.52
N ASP A 142 6.20 1.97 -10.62
CA ASP A 142 5.71 0.58 -10.57
C ASP A 142 6.83 -0.44 -10.33
N THR A 143 8.09 0.00 -10.36
CA THR A 143 9.29 -0.85 -10.27
C THR A 143 10.37 -0.18 -9.43
N PRO A 144 10.14 -0.02 -8.12
CA PRO A 144 11.15 0.57 -7.26
C PRO A 144 12.42 -0.27 -7.21
N SER A 145 13.57 0.38 -7.06
CA SER A 145 14.83 -0.27 -6.70
C SER A 145 15.05 -0.22 -5.19
N LEU A 146 15.87 -1.13 -4.67
CA LEU A 146 16.23 -1.13 -3.25
C LEU A 146 16.92 0.18 -2.84
N GLU A 147 17.78 0.70 -3.71
CA GLU A 147 18.55 1.94 -3.49
C GLU A 147 17.66 3.16 -3.23
N GLN A 148 16.48 3.24 -3.87
CA GLN A 148 15.53 4.32 -3.65
C GLN A 148 14.92 4.31 -2.24
N LEU A 149 14.93 3.17 -1.56
CA LEU A 149 14.36 2.99 -0.22
C LEU A 149 15.41 3.08 0.88
N THR A 150 16.68 2.79 0.56
CA THR A 150 17.79 2.75 1.53
C THR A 150 17.85 4.02 2.38
N GLY A 151 17.70 5.21 1.78
CA GLY A 151 17.73 6.47 2.52
C GLY A 151 16.66 6.59 3.62
N SER A 152 15.42 6.17 3.34
CA SER A 152 14.36 6.20 4.35
C SER A 152 14.53 5.14 5.42
N VAL A 153 15.09 3.98 5.09
CA VAL A 153 15.39 2.93 6.05
C VAL A 153 16.56 3.35 6.93
N GLN A 154 17.63 3.87 6.32
CA GLN A 154 18.83 4.28 7.02
C GLN A 154 18.58 5.38 8.06
N ILE A 155 17.77 6.40 7.72
CA ILE A 155 17.39 7.46 8.68
C ILE A 155 16.73 6.86 9.93
N MET A 156 15.89 5.85 9.78
CA MET A 156 15.21 5.19 10.90
C MET A 156 16.16 4.31 11.72
N LEU A 157 17.08 3.61 11.04
CA LEU A 157 18.11 2.80 11.71
C LEU A 157 19.11 3.68 12.45
N ASP A 158 19.54 4.80 11.87
CA ASP A 158 20.44 5.76 12.51
C ASP A 158 19.80 6.36 13.77
N ALA A 159 18.51 6.69 13.73
CA ALA A 159 17.76 7.16 14.89
C ALA A 159 17.66 6.07 15.98
N PHE A 160 17.47 4.80 15.60
CA PHE A 160 17.48 3.68 16.52
C PHE A 160 18.87 3.46 17.13
N ASP A 161 19.94 3.57 16.35
CA ASP A 161 21.33 3.41 16.78
C ASP A 161 21.76 4.50 17.77
N LYS A 162 21.29 5.74 17.55
CA LYS A 162 21.50 6.86 18.47
C LYS A 162 20.65 6.80 19.75
N GLY A 163 19.75 5.81 19.85
CA GLY A 163 18.83 5.70 20.99
C GLY A 163 17.70 6.76 20.94
N GLU A 164 17.47 7.38 19.78
CA GLU A 164 16.35 8.29 19.57
C GLU A 164 15.04 7.53 19.30
N LEU A 165 15.13 6.28 18.86
CA LEU A 165 14.01 5.34 18.70
C LEU A 165 14.33 4.03 19.44
N ASP A 166 13.32 3.46 20.10
CA ASP A 166 13.42 2.20 20.81
C ASP A 166 12.79 1.04 20.04
N ARG A 167 11.89 1.36 19.11
CA ARG A 167 11.20 0.36 18.27
C ARG A 167 10.84 0.96 16.93
N ILE A 168 10.90 0.14 15.87
CA ILE A 168 10.50 0.53 14.52
C ILE A 168 9.46 -0.46 14.01
N TYR A 169 8.35 0.06 13.47
CA TYR A 169 7.32 -0.70 12.81
C TYR A 169 7.28 -0.42 11.31
N LEU A 170 7.11 -1.48 10.52
CA LEU A 170 6.75 -1.39 9.12
C LEU A 170 5.22 -1.48 9.00
N VAL A 171 4.64 -0.50 8.31
CA VAL A 171 3.19 -0.48 8.05
C VAL A 171 2.95 -0.53 6.55
N SER A 172 2.35 -1.60 6.10
CA SER A 172 2.09 -1.86 4.68
C SER A 172 0.78 -2.60 4.49
N ASN A 173 0.36 -2.78 3.25
CA ASN A 173 -0.78 -3.63 2.91
C ASN A 173 -0.28 -5.02 2.48
N GLY A 174 -0.78 -6.05 3.15
CA GLY A 174 -0.55 -7.44 2.79
C GLY A 174 -1.52 -7.91 1.71
N PHE A 175 -1.00 -8.63 0.73
CA PHE A 175 -1.77 -9.18 -0.37
C PHE A 175 -2.33 -10.56 0.01
N ILE A 176 -3.65 -10.66 0.19
CA ILE A 176 -4.34 -11.94 0.42
C ILE A 176 -4.80 -12.53 -0.92
N ASN A 177 -5.57 -11.76 -1.68
CA ASN A 177 -6.04 -12.11 -3.01
C ASN A 177 -6.39 -10.85 -3.81
N ALA A 178 -6.80 -11.02 -5.06
CA ALA A 178 -7.14 -9.91 -5.95
C ALA A 178 -8.29 -9.02 -5.45
N MET A 179 -9.10 -9.45 -4.52
CA MET A 179 -10.23 -8.67 -3.98
C MET A 179 -9.98 -8.16 -2.56
N THR A 180 -9.07 -8.78 -1.82
CA THR A 180 -8.84 -8.52 -0.39
C THR A 180 -7.39 -8.18 -0.12
N GLN A 181 -7.18 -7.01 0.48
CA GLN A 181 -5.90 -6.55 0.98
C GLN A 181 -6.05 -6.25 2.47
N GLN A 182 -5.04 -6.57 3.26
CA GLN A 182 -5.09 -6.39 4.70
C GLN A 182 -3.99 -5.43 5.17
N PRO A 183 -4.33 -4.31 5.83
CA PRO A 183 -3.35 -3.46 6.48
C PRO A 183 -2.63 -4.22 7.59
N LYS A 184 -1.29 -4.21 7.56
CA LYS A 184 -0.41 -4.85 8.52
C LYS A 184 0.42 -3.80 9.25
N VAL A 185 0.71 -4.06 10.52
CA VAL A 185 1.69 -3.35 11.33
C VAL A 185 2.62 -4.42 11.87
N GLU A 186 3.83 -4.46 11.37
CA GLU A 186 4.83 -5.49 11.69
C GLU A 186 6.02 -4.84 12.39
N GLN A 187 6.49 -5.42 13.48
CA GLN A 187 7.69 -4.93 14.14
C GLN A 187 8.90 -5.26 13.27
N LEU A 188 9.67 -4.22 12.94
CA LEU A 188 10.87 -4.33 12.13
C LEU A 188 12.13 -4.42 13.01
N VAL A 189 12.19 -3.57 14.03
CA VAL A 189 13.31 -3.54 15.01
C VAL A 189 12.70 -3.26 16.40
N PRO A 190 13.13 -3.99 17.45
CA PRO A 190 14.02 -5.15 17.44
C PRO A 190 13.41 -6.32 16.66
N LEU A 191 14.28 -7.06 15.99
CA LEU A 191 13.87 -8.27 15.27
C LEU A 191 13.35 -9.30 16.28
N ALA A 192 12.18 -9.86 16.00
CA ALA A 192 11.70 -10.99 16.79
C ALA A 192 12.67 -12.16 16.68
N PRO A 193 12.93 -12.89 17.77
CA PRO A 193 13.67 -14.15 17.68
C PRO A 193 13.05 -15.01 16.58
N ALA A 194 13.90 -15.62 15.75
CA ALA A 194 13.39 -16.55 14.75
C ALA A 194 12.64 -17.66 15.50
N GLU A 195 11.35 -17.85 15.20
CA GLU A 195 10.62 -19.01 15.70
C GLU A 195 11.43 -20.24 15.31
N GLU A 196 11.64 -21.16 16.26
CA GLU A 196 12.27 -22.44 16.02
C GLU A 196 11.46 -23.18 14.96
N SER A 197 11.80 -22.98 13.70
CA SER A 197 11.28 -23.82 12.65
C SER A 197 11.94 -25.20 12.81
N ASP A 198 11.15 -26.27 12.76
CA ASP A 198 11.61 -27.67 12.83
C ASP A 198 12.77 -27.99 11.87
N ASP A 199 12.96 -27.19 10.82
CA ASP A 199 14.08 -27.28 9.88
C ASP A 199 15.42 -26.83 10.48
N LEU A 200 15.44 -25.99 11.55
CA LEU A 200 16.66 -25.56 12.25
C LEU A 200 17.17 -26.65 13.19
N ASN A 201 16.29 -27.52 13.69
CA ASN A 201 16.64 -28.67 14.53
C ASN A 201 17.15 -29.87 13.74
N ARG A 202 17.15 -29.85 12.40
CA ARG A 202 17.81 -30.87 11.58
C ARG A 202 19.31 -30.64 11.59
N THR A 203 19.90 -31.11 12.60
CA THR A 203 21.25 -31.66 12.86
C THR A 203 22.18 -31.75 11.65
N TYR A 204 22.60 -30.65 11.10
CA TYR A 204 23.89 -30.58 10.43
C TYR A 204 24.73 -29.63 11.23
N GLY A 205 25.71 -30.12 11.98
CA GLY A 205 26.72 -29.34 12.69
C GLY A 205 27.66 -28.68 11.69
N TRP A 206 27.11 -27.76 10.90
CA TRP A 206 27.87 -26.94 9.99
C TRP A 206 28.27 -25.71 10.77
N ASP A 207 29.55 -25.61 11.04
CA ASP A 207 30.13 -24.36 11.52
C ASP A 207 30.47 -23.52 10.30
N TYR A 208 29.93 -22.30 10.23
CA TYR A 208 30.26 -21.38 9.17
C TYR A 208 31.67 -20.82 9.40
N LEU A 209 32.50 -20.81 8.37
CA LEU A 209 33.72 -20.02 8.37
C LEU A 209 33.34 -18.54 8.17
N TYR A 210 33.56 -17.73 9.19
CA TYR A 210 33.24 -16.30 9.15
C TYR A 210 34.48 -15.53 8.69
N GLU A 211 34.35 -14.81 7.57
CA GLU A 211 35.34 -13.85 7.08
C GLU A 211 34.61 -12.54 6.75
N PRO A 212 34.96 -11.37 7.36
CA PRO A 212 36.02 -11.19 8.35
C PRO A 212 35.63 -11.69 9.75
N GLU A 213 34.98 -10.96 10.62
CA GLU A 213 34.55 -11.38 11.95
C GLU A 213 33.02 -11.57 11.97
N ALA A 214 32.54 -12.52 12.81
CA ALA A 214 31.11 -12.84 12.89
C ALA A 214 30.24 -11.61 13.24
N GLU A 215 30.76 -10.69 14.04
CA GLU A 215 30.07 -9.47 14.45
C GLU A 215 29.86 -8.50 13.29
N GLU A 216 30.88 -8.22 12.51
CA GLU A 216 30.82 -7.31 11.36
C GLU A 216 29.92 -7.87 10.27
N LEU A 217 30.04 -9.19 10.00
CA LEU A 217 29.19 -9.89 9.07
C LEU A 217 27.72 -9.83 9.50
N LEU A 218 27.41 -10.08 10.79
CA LEU A 218 26.06 -10.05 11.33
C LEU A 218 25.45 -8.65 11.23
N ASN A 219 26.23 -7.60 11.53
CA ASN A 219 25.75 -6.22 11.38
C ASN A 219 25.36 -5.91 9.93
N GLY A 220 26.22 -6.24 8.97
CA GLY A 220 25.93 -6.05 7.54
C GLY A 220 24.71 -6.84 7.06
N LEU A 221 24.57 -8.09 7.49
CA LEU A 221 23.45 -8.96 7.14
C LEU A 221 22.13 -8.47 7.74
N LEU A 222 22.11 -8.02 8.99
CA LEU A 222 20.91 -7.50 9.63
C LEU A 222 20.40 -6.22 8.99
N VAL A 223 21.28 -5.29 8.63
CA VAL A 223 20.89 -4.08 7.87
C VAL A 223 20.27 -4.47 6.54
N ARG A 224 20.93 -5.35 5.79
CA ARG A 224 20.43 -5.84 4.49
C ARG A 224 19.11 -6.59 4.61
N TYR A 225 18.93 -7.35 5.68
CA TYR A 225 17.67 -8.03 5.97
C TYR A 225 16.54 -7.03 6.22
N ILE A 226 16.77 -6.00 7.04
CA ILE A 226 15.79 -4.95 7.32
C ILE A 226 15.43 -4.19 6.04
N GLU A 227 16.42 -3.79 5.23
CA GLU A 227 16.20 -3.18 3.92
C GLU A 227 15.35 -4.06 3.01
N SER A 228 15.64 -5.37 2.99
CA SER A 228 14.88 -6.36 2.21
C SER A 228 13.44 -6.50 2.67
N MET A 229 13.18 -6.49 3.98
CA MET A 229 11.82 -6.52 4.53
C MET A 229 11.01 -5.30 4.12
N VAL A 230 11.60 -4.10 4.20
CA VAL A 230 10.93 -2.87 3.76
C VAL A 230 10.68 -2.92 2.25
N TYR A 231 11.66 -3.34 1.46
CA TYR A 231 11.50 -3.51 0.02
C TYR A 231 10.37 -4.49 -0.33
N GLN A 232 10.33 -5.65 0.34
CA GLN A 232 9.26 -6.64 0.17
C GLN A 232 7.89 -6.04 0.52
N GLY A 233 7.79 -5.27 1.60
CA GLY A 233 6.57 -4.56 1.99
C GLY A 233 6.12 -3.54 0.94
N VAL A 234 7.06 -2.84 0.30
CA VAL A 234 6.77 -1.91 -0.80
C VAL A 234 6.26 -2.65 -2.04
N ILE A 235 6.91 -3.73 -2.46
CA ILE A 235 6.48 -4.53 -3.62
C ILE A 235 5.09 -5.14 -3.36
N GLU A 236 4.85 -5.69 -2.18
CA GLU A 236 3.54 -6.22 -1.78
C GLU A 236 2.46 -5.12 -1.79
N ASN A 237 2.79 -3.93 -1.29
CA ASN A 237 1.89 -2.78 -1.33
C ASN A 237 1.58 -2.33 -2.76
N ILE A 238 2.52 -2.39 -3.70
CA ILE A 238 2.26 -2.11 -5.13
C ILE A 238 1.30 -3.14 -5.71
N ALA A 239 1.45 -4.42 -5.40
CA ALA A 239 0.50 -5.45 -5.82
C ALA A 239 -0.91 -5.18 -5.26
N CYS A 240 -1.01 -4.81 -3.99
CA CYS A 240 -2.25 -4.39 -3.34
C CYS A 240 -2.88 -3.15 -3.99
N GLU A 241 -2.07 -2.15 -4.32
CA GLU A 241 -2.50 -0.92 -5.00
C GLU A 241 -3.12 -1.22 -6.37
N GLN A 242 -2.44 -2.01 -7.20
CA GLN A 242 -2.95 -2.35 -8.52
C GLN A 242 -4.20 -3.23 -8.44
N SER A 243 -4.27 -4.13 -7.49
CA SER A 243 -5.44 -4.95 -7.21
C SER A 243 -6.65 -4.12 -6.79
N ALA A 244 -6.47 -3.25 -5.79
CA ALA A 244 -7.52 -2.35 -5.31
C ALA A 244 -7.99 -1.40 -6.42
N ARG A 245 -7.06 -0.89 -7.24
CA ARG A 245 -7.39 -0.07 -8.42
C ARG A 245 -8.19 -0.84 -9.45
N MET A 246 -7.83 -2.08 -9.75
CA MET A 246 -8.58 -2.93 -10.68
C MET A 246 -10.02 -3.10 -10.22
N VAL A 247 -10.26 -3.42 -8.95
CA VAL A 247 -11.59 -3.59 -8.37
C VAL A 247 -12.37 -2.27 -8.38
N ALA A 248 -11.75 -1.16 -7.97
CA ALA A 248 -12.38 0.16 -7.97
C ALA A 248 -12.78 0.61 -9.39
N MET A 249 -11.92 0.38 -10.38
CA MET A 249 -12.20 0.73 -11.77
C MET A 249 -13.28 -0.16 -12.39
N LYS A 250 -13.35 -1.44 -12.01
CA LYS A 250 -14.47 -2.33 -12.39
C LYS A 250 -15.79 -1.77 -11.85
N ALA A 251 -15.87 -1.49 -10.55
CA ALA A 251 -17.08 -0.93 -9.93
C ALA A 251 -17.48 0.40 -10.58
N ALA A 252 -16.51 1.28 -10.88
CA ALA A 252 -16.77 2.54 -11.57
C ALA A 252 -17.32 2.34 -12.99
N THR A 253 -16.82 1.32 -13.71
CA THR A 253 -17.28 0.97 -15.06
C THR A 253 -18.73 0.44 -15.05
N ASP A 254 -19.05 -0.41 -14.07
CA ASP A 254 -20.37 -0.99 -13.90
C ASP A 254 -21.39 0.11 -13.51
N ASN A 255 -21.06 0.95 -12.51
CA ASN A 255 -21.87 2.09 -12.11
C ASN A 255 -22.10 3.08 -13.26
N ALA A 256 -21.10 3.36 -14.09
CA ALA A 256 -21.25 4.19 -15.26
C ALA A 256 -22.24 3.57 -16.27
N GLY A 257 -22.22 2.26 -16.43
CA GLY A 257 -23.18 1.54 -17.28
C GLY A 257 -24.63 1.72 -16.82
N ASP A 258 -24.87 1.61 -15.52
CA ASP A 258 -26.22 1.77 -14.94
C ASP A 258 -26.72 3.23 -15.01
N LEU A 259 -25.82 4.20 -14.78
CA LEU A 259 -26.13 5.61 -14.99
C LEU A 259 -26.50 5.92 -16.44
N ILE A 260 -25.81 5.34 -17.42
CA ILE A 260 -26.14 5.49 -18.85
C ILE A 260 -27.55 4.97 -19.15
N LYS A 261 -27.89 3.77 -18.65
CA LYS A 261 -29.23 3.19 -18.82
C LYS A 261 -30.33 4.11 -18.23
N SER A 262 -30.11 4.56 -17.00
CA SER A 262 -31.05 5.46 -16.31
C SER A 262 -31.25 6.77 -17.08
N LEU A 263 -30.17 7.40 -17.51
CA LEU A 263 -30.23 8.65 -18.30
C LEU A 263 -30.88 8.45 -19.67
N GLN A 264 -30.68 7.29 -20.30
CA GLN A 264 -31.35 6.96 -21.58
C GLN A 264 -32.86 6.82 -21.39
N LEU A 265 -33.33 6.23 -20.28
CA LEU A 265 -34.76 6.15 -19.98
C LEU A 265 -35.37 7.55 -19.78
N ILE A 266 -34.68 8.41 -19.03
CA ILE A 266 -35.13 9.80 -18.83
C ILE A 266 -35.16 10.55 -20.17
N TYR A 267 -34.11 10.42 -20.98
CA TYR A 267 -34.04 11.02 -22.30
C TYR A 267 -35.25 10.61 -23.20
N ASN A 268 -35.54 9.30 -23.23
CA ASN A 268 -36.65 8.78 -24.05
C ASN A 268 -38.01 9.31 -23.57
N LYS A 269 -38.24 9.36 -22.24
CA LYS A 269 -39.47 9.95 -21.65
C LYS A 269 -39.64 11.42 -22.01
N LEU A 270 -38.57 12.20 -21.84
CA LEU A 270 -38.61 13.63 -22.19
C LEU A 270 -38.78 13.87 -23.68
N ARG A 271 -38.18 13.04 -24.52
CA ARG A 271 -38.35 13.11 -25.96
C ARG A 271 -39.81 12.80 -26.35
N GLN A 272 -40.40 11.75 -25.78
CA GLN A 272 -41.81 11.42 -26.03
C GLN A 272 -42.74 12.56 -25.59
N ALA A 273 -42.52 13.12 -24.40
CA ALA A 273 -43.29 14.25 -23.91
C ALA A 273 -43.18 15.49 -24.82
N ALA A 274 -41.97 15.79 -25.28
CA ALA A 274 -41.76 16.91 -26.22
C ALA A 274 -42.48 16.67 -27.57
N ILE A 275 -42.38 15.47 -28.12
CA ILE A 275 -43.09 15.11 -29.38
C ILE A 275 -44.62 15.20 -29.17
N THR A 276 -45.13 14.68 -28.05
CA THR A 276 -46.57 14.75 -27.74
C THR A 276 -47.02 16.19 -27.62
N GLN A 277 -46.22 17.05 -26.96
CA GLN A 277 -46.53 18.46 -26.83
C GLN A 277 -46.53 19.16 -28.22
N GLU A 278 -45.54 18.95 -29.06
CA GLU A 278 -45.49 19.50 -30.42
C GLU A 278 -46.70 19.06 -31.25
N ILE A 279 -47.08 17.78 -31.21
CA ILE A 279 -48.30 17.26 -31.89
C ILE A 279 -49.55 17.96 -31.33
N SER A 280 -49.68 18.10 -30.01
CA SER A 280 -50.84 18.74 -29.39
C SER A 280 -50.95 20.23 -29.78
N GLU A 281 -49.81 20.93 -29.89
CA GLU A 281 -49.75 22.33 -30.32
C GLU A 281 -50.17 22.47 -31.79
N ILE A 282 -49.68 21.55 -32.68
CA ILE A 282 -50.07 21.53 -34.08
C ILE A 282 -51.60 21.25 -34.27
N VAL A 283 -52.10 20.24 -33.57
CA VAL A 283 -53.53 19.88 -33.66
C VAL A 283 -54.40 20.99 -33.04
N GLY A 284 -54.01 21.58 -31.91
CA GLY A 284 -54.70 22.71 -31.31
C GLY A 284 -54.71 23.97 -32.20
N GLY A 285 -53.60 24.27 -32.86
CA GLY A 285 -53.50 25.34 -33.81
C GLY A 285 -54.36 25.13 -35.09
N ALA A 286 -54.41 23.88 -35.60
CA ALA A 286 -55.26 23.54 -36.75
C ALA A 286 -56.79 23.58 -36.41
N ALA A 287 -57.16 23.35 -35.17
CA ALA A 287 -58.58 23.45 -34.71
C ALA A 287 -59.01 24.91 -34.41
N ALA A 288 -58.08 25.85 -34.35
CA ALA A 288 -58.34 27.28 -34.06
C ALA A 288 -58.41 28.13 -35.35
N VAL A 289 -58.18 27.56 -36.52
CA VAL A 289 -58.38 28.16 -37.85
C VAL A 289 -59.63 27.55 -38.48
#